data_9142e277874fa20cc136e28551482303
#
_entry.id   9142e277874fa20cc136e28551482303
#
_cell.length_a   1.000
_cell.length_b   1.000
_cell.length_c   1.000
_cell.angle_alpha   90.00
_cell.angle_beta   90.00
_cell.angle_gamma   90.00
#
_symmetry.space_group_name_H-M   'P 1'
#
loop_
_entity.id
_entity.type
_entity.pdbx_description
1 polymer ?
#
loop_
_entity_poly.entity_id
_entity_poly.type
_entity_poly.pdbx_seq_one_letter_code
_entity_poly.pdbx_strand_id
1 'polypeptide(L)'
;MSVQDLIRKQVTENRVVLYMKGTPQFPQCGFSQMAVQMLNACGVEKFFSVNVLADPATRQGIKDYSNWPTIPQLYVNGEFVGGCDIMREMYEAGELQQLLAKQAA
;
A
#
# COMPACT_ATOMS: atom_id res chain seq x y z
N MET A 1 -2.29 22.82 1.42
CA MET A 1 -1.50 21.56 1.32
C MET A 1 -1.80 20.90 -0.01
N SER A 2 -0.78 20.60 -0.77
CA SER A 2 -0.97 19.91 -2.05
C SER A 2 -1.25 18.42 -1.82
N VAL A 3 -1.73 17.74 -2.88
CA VAL A 3 -1.95 16.29 -2.81
C VAL A 3 -0.62 15.55 -2.56
N GLN A 4 0.47 16.07 -3.11
CA GLN A 4 1.80 15.47 -2.90
C GLN A 4 2.25 15.62 -1.44
N ASP A 5 1.96 16.74 -0.82
CA ASP A 5 2.26 16.94 0.60
C ASP A 5 1.45 16.00 1.48
N LEU A 6 0.17 15.81 1.14
CA LEU A 6 -0.69 14.90 1.87
C LEU A 6 -0.17 13.45 1.79
N ILE A 7 0.21 13.01 0.60
CA ILE A 7 0.73 11.67 0.40
C ILE A 7 2.03 11.47 1.19
N ARG A 8 2.93 12.45 1.13
CA ARG A 8 4.19 12.39 1.90
C ARG A 8 3.90 12.24 3.39
N LYS A 9 2.95 13.00 3.89
CA LYS A 9 2.56 12.91 5.29
C LYS A 9 2.01 11.53 5.63
N GLN A 10 1.12 11.00 4.78
CA GLN A 10 0.53 9.67 4.99
C GLN A 10 1.59 8.58 5.08
N VAL A 11 2.54 8.58 4.13
CA VAL A 11 3.53 7.50 4.06
C VAL A 11 4.64 7.64 5.10
N THR A 12 4.90 8.85 5.59
CA THR A 12 5.94 9.05 6.61
C THR A 12 5.41 8.91 8.03
N GLU A 13 4.14 9.18 8.26
CA GLU A 13 3.54 9.10 9.60
C GLU A 13 2.95 7.72 9.91
N ASN A 14 2.86 6.85 8.93
CA ASN A 14 2.32 5.50 9.11
C ASN A 14 3.33 4.48 8.62
N ARG A 15 3.56 3.45 9.42
CA ARG A 15 4.57 2.45 9.11
C ARG A 15 4.24 1.65 7.85
N VAL A 16 3.00 1.22 7.72
CA VAL A 16 2.52 0.44 6.58
C VAL A 16 1.33 1.16 5.98
N VAL A 17 1.41 1.52 4.70
CA VAL A 17 0.37 2.24 3.98
C VAL A 17 0.04 1.51 2.69
N LEU A 18 -1.23 1.25 2.47
CA LEU A 18 -1.71 0.64 1.24
C LEU A 18 -2.68 1.57 0.54
N TYR A 19 -2.32 2.01 -0.67
CA TYR A 19 -3.23 2.74 -1.55
C TYR A 19 -3.97 1.70 -2.38
N MET A 20 -5.29 1.66 -2.26
CA MET A 20 -6.07 0.57 -2.84
C MET A 20 -7.41 1.08 -3.39
N LYS A 21 -8.07 0.24 -4.16
CA LYS A 21 -9.45 0.50 -4.63
C LYS A 21 -10.40 -0.14 -3.65
N GLY A 22 -11.18 0.68 -2.97
CA GLY A 22 -12.07 0.26 -1.89
C GLY A 22 -11.39 0.33 -0.53
N THR A 23 -11.88 -0.46 0.40
CA THR A 23 -11.36 -0.55 1.77
C THR A 23 -10.90 -1.97 2.05
N PRO A 24 -10.10 -2.20 3.11
CA PRO A 24 -9.68 -3.57 3.45
C PRO A 24 -10.84 -4.52 3.69
N GLN A 25 -11.95 -4.01 4.23
CA GLN A 25 -13.15 -4.82 4.48
C GLN A 25 -13.98 -5.03 3.21
N PHE A 26 -13.93 -4.10 2.27
CA PHE A 26 -14.70 -4.12 1.03
C PHE A 26 -13.84 -3.71 -0.16
N PRO A 27 -12.86 -4.54 -0.56
CA PRO A 27 -12.03 -4.24 -1.72
C PRO A 27 -12.87 -4.21 -3.00
N GLN A 28 -12.60 -3.23 -3.87
CA GLN A 28 -13.33 -3.06 -5.12
C GLN A 28 -12.55 -3.52 -6.34
N CYS A 29 -11.46 -4.25 -6.14
CA CYS A 29 -10.58 -4.74 -7.20
C CYS A 29 -9.89 -5.99 -6.71
N GLY A 30 -9.79 -7.00 -7.58
CA GLY A 30 -9.14 -8.26 -7.22
C GLY A 30 -7.68 -8.10 -6.80
N PHE A 31 -6.96 -7.18 -7.43
CA PHE A 31 -5.56 -6.92 -7.07
C PHE A 31 -5.46 -6.26 -5.70
N SER A 32 -6.37 -5.34 -5.38
CA SER A 32 -6.43 -4.72 -4.05
C SER A 32 -6.77 -5.76 -2.98
N GLN A 33 -7.69 -6.68 -3.29
CA GLN A 33 -8.03 -7.76 -2.39
C GLN A 33 -6.83 -8.65 -2.10
N MET A 34 -6.08 -9.02 -3.14
CA MET A 34 -4.87 -9.83 -2.99
C MET A 34 -3.83 -9.13 -2.12
N ALA A 35 -3.66 -7.82 -2.30
CA ALA A 35 -2.72 -7.06 -1.49
C ALA A 35 -3.09 -7.11 -0.01
N VAL A 36 -4.35 -6.92 0.32
CA VAL A 36 -4.83 -7.01 1.70
C VAL A 36 -4.60 -8.41 2.27
N GLN A 37 -4.90 -9.45 1.48
CA GLN A 37 -4.72 -10.83 1.91
C GLN A 37 -3.25 -11.14 2.20
N MET A 38 -2.33 -10.65 1.38
CA MET A 38 -0.90 -10.87 1.59
C MET A 38 -0.41 -10.16 2.86
N LEU A 39 -0.87 -8.94 3.12
CA LEU A 39 -0.52 -8.24 4.35
C LEU A 39 -1.03 -9.00 5.58
N ASN A 40 -2.27 -9.47 5.54
CA ASN A 40 -2.84 -10.25 6.63
C ASN A 40 -2.08 -11.55 6.84
N ALA A 41 -1.69 -12.21 5.76
CA ALA A 41 -0.91 -13.46 5.84
C ALA A 41 0.47 -13.24 6.44
N CYS A 42 1.01 -12.03 6.32
CA CYS A 42 2.29 -11.65 6.93
C CYS A 42 2.12 -11.18 8.38
N GLY A 43 0.92 -11.28 8.94
CA GLY A 43 0.64 -10.85 10.32
C GLY A 43 0.31 -9.39 10.47
N VAL A 44 0.14 -8.65 9.38
CA VAL A 44 -0.20 -7.23 9.42
C VAL A 44 -1.69 -7.08 9.15
N GLU A 45 -2.47 -6.97 10.21
CA GLU A 45 -3.92 -6.83 10.12
C GLU A 45 -4.37 -5.38 10.18
N LYS A 46 -3.57 -4.52 10.81
CA LYS A 46 -3.87 -3.09 10.94
C LYS A 46 -2.80 -2.29 10.20
N PHE A 47 -3.24 -1.55 9.21
CA PHE A 47 -2.37 -0.68 8.43
C PHE A 47 -3.19 0.53 7.98
N PHE A 48 -2.50 1.59 7.61
CA PHE A 48 -3.19 2.77 7.08
C PHE A 48 -3.56 2.49 5.63
N SER A 49 -4.85 2.53 5.32
CA SER A 49 -5.33 2.31 3.95
C SER A 49 -5.94 3.58 3.39
N VAL A 50 -5.74 3.80 2.09
CA VAL A 50 -6.31 4.94 1.39
C VAL A 50 -7.14 4.41 0.23
N ASN A 51 -8.43 4.74 0.22
CA ASN A 51 -9.33 4.36 -0.87
C ASN A 51 -9.23 5.40 -1.99
N VAL A 52 -8.50 5.07 -3.04
CA VAL A 52 -8.27 6.01 -4.14
C VAL A 52 -9.53 6.24 -4.99
N LEU A 53 -10.56 5.40 -4.84
CA LEU A 53 -11.81 5.60 -5.55
C LEU A 53 -12.63 6.73 -4.92
N ALA A 54 -12.39 7.03 -3.66
CA ALA A 54 -13.09 8.11 -2.96
C ALA A 54 -12.54 9.49 -3.30
N ASP A 55 -11.32 9.57 -3.86
CA ASP A 55 -10.67 10.84 -4.16
C ASP A 55 -9.83 10.74 -5.42
N PRO A 56 -10.36 11.21 -6.58
CA PRO A 56 -9.61 11.15 -7.84
C PRO A 56 -8.27 11.89 -7.82
N ALA A 57 -8.16 12.96 -7.03
CA ALA A 57 -6.91 13.70 -6.91
C ALA A 57 -5.83 12.85 -6.26
N THR A 58 -6.19 12.08 -5.22
CA THR A 58 -5.26 11.16 -4.58
C THR A 58 -4.91 10.00 -5.51
N ARG A 59 -5.89 9.51 -6.28
CA ARG A 59 -5.64 8.43 -7.24
C ARG A 59 -4.56 8.81 -8.24
N GLN A 60 -4.67 10.00 -8.83
CA GLN A 60 -3.66 10.48 -9.76
C GLN A 60 -2.37 10.86 -9.02
N GLY A 61 -2.52 11.49 -7.88
CA GLY A 61 -1.37 11.95 -7.09
C GLY A 61 -0.44 10.84 -6.64
N ILE A 62 -0.98 9.67 -6.25
CA ILE A 62 -0.12 8.57 -5.81
C ILE A 62 0.66 7.96 -6.99
N LYS A 63 0.06 7.94 -8.17
CA LYS A 63 0.77 7.48 -9.37
C LYS A 63 1.92 8.40 -9.70
N ASP A 64 1.71 9.70 -9.57
CA ASP A 64 2.76 10.70 -9.82
C ASP A 64 3.85 10.61 -8.74
N TYR A 65 3.44 10.45 -7.48
CA TYR A 65 4.36 10.38 -6.35
C TYR A 65 5.32 9.20 -6.46
N SER A 66 4.79 8.03 -6.83
CA SER A 66 5.59 6.81 -6.95
C SER A 66 6.25 6.65 -8.32
N ASN A 67 5.80 7.43 -9.30
CA ASN A 67 6.13 7.20 -10.70
C ASN A 67 5.76 5.77 -11.13
N TRP A 68 4.62 5.28 -10.63
CA TRP A 68 4.13 3.92 -10.89
C TRP A 68 2.67 4.00 -11.31
N PRO A 69 2.27 3.35 -12.41
CA PRO A 69 0.97 3.63 -13.05
C PRO A 69 -0.22 2.90 -12.46
N THR A 70 -0.02 1.91 -11.60
CA THR A 70 -1.11 1.02 -11.19
C THR A 70 -1.39 1.07 -9.69
N ILE A 71 -2.61 0.67 -9.32
CA ILE A 71 -3.07 0.50 -7.96
C ILE A 71 -3.41 -0.99 -7.79
N PRO A 72 -3.09 -1.64 -6.67
CA PRO A 72 -2.66 -1.07 -5.38
C PRO A 72 -1.17 -0.73 -5.33
N GLN A 73 -0.79 0.08 -4.32
CA GLN A 73 0.61 0.42 -4.04
C GLN A 73 0.88 0.32 -2.56
N LEU A 74 1.95 -0.38 -2.20
CA LEU A 74 2.36 -0.57 -0.81
C LEU A 74 3.56 0.31 -0.49
N TYR A 75 3.49 0.97 0.67
CA TYR A 75 4.60 1.73 1.25
C TYR A 75 4.90 1.19 2.63
N VAL A 76 6.19 1.06 2.94
CA VAL A 76 6.65 0.63 4.27
C VAL A 76 7.74 1.60 4.71
N ASN A 77 7.55 2.22 5.87
CA ASN A 77 8.46 3.23 6.41
C ASN A 77 8.77 4.37 5.44
N GLY A 78 7.76 4.82 4.71
CA GLY A 78 7.90 5.93 3.78
C GLY A 78 8.46 5.54 2.42
N GLU A 79 8.85 4.28 2.23
CA GLU A 79 9.45 3.82 0.98
C GLU A 79 8.46 3.02 0.15
N PHE A 80 8.44 3.29 -1.15
CA PHE A 80 7.60 2.53 -2.08
C PHE A 80 8.13 1.11 -2.23
N VAL A 81 7.28 0.14 -1.93
CA VAL A 81 7.63 -1.29 -2.07
C VAL A 81 7.25 -1.77 -3.47
N GLY A 82 6.02 -1.52 -3.88
CA GLY A 82 5.55 -1.96 -5.18
C GLY A 82 4.05 -2.20 -5.21
N GLY A 83 3.58 -2.72 -6.33
CA GLY A 83 2.20 -3.11 -6.51
C GLY A 83 1.98 -4.58 -6.18
N CYS A 84 0.81 -5.10 -6.60
CA CYS A 84 0.41 -6.47 -6.29
C CYS A 84 1.41 -7.52 -6.77
N ASP A 85 1.92 -7.35 -7.99
CA ASP A 85 2.87 -8.33 -8.56
C ASP A 85 4.17 -8.40 -7.78
N ILE A 86 4.71 -7.23 -7.41
CA ILE A 86 5.94 -7.14 -6.62
C ILE A 86 5.71 -7.73 -5.23
N MET A 87 4.57 -7.40 -4.62
CA MET A 87 4.22 -7.95 -3.30
C MET A 87 4.17 -9.47 -3.34
N ARG A 88 3.57 -10.04 -4.41
CA ARG A 88 3.46 -11.48 -4.55
C ARG A 88 4.82 -12.14 -4.71
N GLU A 89 5.68 -11.57 -5.54
CA GLU A 89 7.05 -12.08 -5.71
C GLU A 89 7.80 -12.08 -4.40
N MET A 90 7.71 -10.98 -3.65
CA MET A 90 8.35 -10.87 -2.33
C MET A 90 7.75 -11.85 -1.34
N TYR A 91 6.43 -12.03 -1.38
CA TYR A 91 5.74 -12.95 -0.50
C TYR A 91 6.22 -14.40 -0.74
N GLU A 92 6.27 -14.80 -2.00
CA GLU A 92 6.70 -16.15 -2.37
C GLU A 92 8.16 -16.42 -2.00
N ALA A 93 9.00 -15.38 -2.04
CA ALA A 93 10.41 -15.47 -1.67
C ALA A 93 10.66 -15.33 -0.15
N GLY A 94 9.62 -15.06 0.64
CA GLY A 94 9.78 -14.80 2.08
C GLY A 94 10.27 -13.41 2.41
N GLU A 95 10.48 -12.57 1.42
CA GLU A 95 11.02 -11.22 1.61
C GLU A 95 10.00 -10.24 2.18
N LEU A 96 8.72 -10.40 1.81
CA LEU A 96 7.68 -9.52 2.33
C LEU A 96 7.49 -9.73 3.82
N GLN A 97 7.48 -10.99 4.25
CA GLN A 97 7.39 -11.35 5.67
C GLN A 97 8.55 -10.74 6.46
N GLN A 98 9.77 -10.81 5.91
CA GLN A 98 10.95 -10.25 6.56
C GLN A 98 10.88 -8.74 6.66
N LEU A 99 10.47 -8.08 5.59
CA LEU A 99 10.34 -6.62 5.57
C LEU A 99 9.35 -6.15 6.63
N LEU A 100 8.17 -6.78 6.68
CA LEU A 100 7.12 -6.38 7.61
C LEU A 100 7.46 -6.75 9.05
N ALA A 101 8.16 -7.86 9.28
CA ALA A 101 8.59 -8.27 10.62
C ALA A 101 9.63 -7.31 11.21
N LYS A 102 10.57 -6.85 10.39
CA LYS A 102 11.59 -5.87 10.83
C LYS A 102 10.95 -4.59 11.31
N GLN A 103 9.83 -4.23 10.73
CA GLN A 103 9.14 -2.99 11.06
C GLN A 103 8.29 -3.10 12.31
N ALA A 104 8.10 -4.31 12.83
CA ALA A 104 7.31 -4.54 14.04
C ALA A 104 8.04 -4.18 15.32
N ALA A 105 9.35 -4.04 15.25
CA ALA A 105 10.17 -3.72 16.42
C ALA A 105 10.02 -2.27 16.87
#